data_dcee2cef940781f513da42eecbb255c3
#
_entry.id   dcee2cef940781f513da42eecbb255c3
#
_cell.length_a   1.000
_cell.length_b   1.000
_cell.length_c   1.000
_cell.angle_alpha   90.00
_cell.angle_beta   90.00
_cell.angle_gamma   90.00
#
_symmetry.space_group_name_H-M   'P 1'
#
loop_
_entity.id
_entity.type
_entity.pdbx_description
1 polymer ?
#
loop_
_entity_poly.entity_id
_entity_poly.type
_entity_poly.pdbx_seq_one_letter_code
_entity_poly.pdbx_strand_id
1 'polypeptide(L)'
;MKTKILSVVVMFLLGTMNLLAQSKTEKFKVFGNCGMCEKTIEKAALSVDGVKSADWNKETKMIEVTFSESKTNMDKVHIAIAKVGYDTEMHKAKDEVYNKLPGCCKYDRPE
;
A
#
# COMPACT_ATOMS: atom_id res chain seq x y z
N MET A 1 18.11 35.11 -27.08
CA MET A 1 18.65 34.55 -25.82
C MET A 1 17.63 34.41 -24.70
N LYS A 2 16.78 35.41 -24.48
CA LYS A 2 15.73 35.33 -23.44
C LYS A 2 14.73 34.20 -23.66
N THR A 3 14.40 33.89 -24.89
CA THR A 3 13.46 32.81 -25.27
C THR A 3 14.02 31.43 -24.94
N LYS A 4 15.32 31.21 -25.08
CA LYS A 4 15.94 29.90 -24.79
C LYS A 4 15.95 29.58 -23.29
N ILE A 5 16.18 30.60 -22.45
CA ILE A 5 16.18 30.43 -20.98
C ILE A 5 14.77 30.10 -20.50
N LEU A 6 13.76 30.77 -21.04
CA LEU A 6 12.37 30.52 -20.69
C LEU A 6 11.96 29.08 -21.04
N SER A 7 12.41 28.59 -22.21
CA SER A 7 12.12 27.25 -22.70
C SER A 7 12.69 26.18 -21.78
N VAL A 8 13.92 26.37 -21.27
CA VAL A 8 14.57 25.44 -20.33
C VAL A 8 13.84 25.38 -19.00
N VAL A 9 13.40 26.53 -18.48
CA VAL A 9 12.64 26.60 -17.21
C VAL A 9 11.31 25.86 -17.35
N VAL A 10 10.62 26.01 -18.45
CA VAL A 10 9.34 25.33 -18.71
C VAL A 10 9.55 23.81 -18.77
N MET A 11 10.62 23.33 -19.42
CA MET A 11 10.95 21.91 -19.48
C MET A 11 11.24 21.32 -18.11
N PHE A 12 11.92 22.05 -17.27
CA PHE A 12 12.24 21.63 -15.90
C PHE A 12 10.96 21.48 -15.07
N LEU A 13 10.02 22.41 -15.18
CA LEU A 13 8.74 22.35 -14.47
C LEU A 13 7.90 21.15 -14.93
N LEU A 14 7.88 20.84 -16.22
CA LEU A 14 7.18 19.68 -16.76
C LEU A 14 7.79 18.38 -16.25
N GLY A 15 9.12 18.30 -16.12
CA GLY A 15 9.81 17.15 -15.56
C GLY A 15 9.41 16.89 -14.09
N THR A 16 9.29 17.96 -13.30
CA THR A 16 8.86 17.86 -11.90
C THR A 16 7.42 17.37 -11.81
N MET A 17 6.52 17.83 -12.67
CA MET A 17 5.13 17.38 -12.71
C MET A 17 5.02 15.91 -13.08
N ASN A 18 5.85 15.41 -13.98
CA ASN A 18 5.87 13.99 -14.35
C ASN A 18 6.25 13.09 -13.18
N LEU A 19 7.17 13.52 -12.31
CA LEU A 19 7.54 12.78 -11.11
C LEU A 19 6.38 12.68 -10.12
N LEU A 20 5.60 13.75 -9.97
CA LEU A 20 4.43 13.76 -9.11
C LEU A 20 3.31 12.88 -9.68
N ALA A 21 3.17 12.85 -11.02
CA ALA A 21 2.15 12.06 -11.70
C ALA A 21 2.38 10.55 -11.59
N GLN A 22 3.58 10.09 -11.20
CA GLN A 22 3.91 8.67 -11.02
C GLN A 22 3.39 8.11 -9.70
N SER A 23 3.01 8.95 -8.76
CA SER A 23 2.43 8.50 -7.49
C SER A 23 0.95 8.25 -7.66
N LYS A 24 0.47 7.15 -7.11
CA LYS A 24 -0.93 6.74 -7.17
C LYS A 24 -1.40 6.32 -5.78
N THR A 25 -2.66 6.60 -5.49
CA THR A 25 -3.31 6.17 -4.24
C THR A 25 -4.45 5.22 -4.58
N GLU A 26 -4.45 4.05 -3.99
CA GLU A 26 -5.51 3.06 -4.14
C GLU A 26 -5.98 2.55 -2.79
N LYS A 27 -7.24 2.11 -2.76
CA LYS A 27 -7.86 1.53 -1.57
C LYS A 27 -8.30 0.11 -1.87
N PHE A 28 -8.14 -0.78 -0.88
CA PHE A 28 -8.66 -2.14 -0.98
C PHE A 28 -8.94 -2.68 0.42
N LYS A 29 -9.69 -3.79 0.47
CA LYS A 29 -10.09 -4.40 1.74
C LYS A 29 -9.00 -5.34 2.27
N VAL A 30 -8.70 -5.23 3.56
CA VAL A 30 -7.82 -6.12 4.30
C VAL A 30 -8.54 -6.56 5.56
N PHE A 31 -8.64 -7.85 5.80
CA PHE A 31 -9.34 -8.41 6.96
C PHE A 31 -8.43 -8.40 8.18
N GLY A 32 -8.91 -7.79 9.25
CA GLY A 32 -8.19 -7.67 10.52
C GLY A 32 -9.17 -7.25 11.61
N ASN A 33 -8.71 -7.10 12.86
CA ASN A 33 -9.60 -6.82 13.98
C ASN A 33 -9.29 -5.53 14.75
N CYS A 34 -8.04 -5.27 15.10
CA CYS A 34 -7.73 -4.28 16.12
C CYS A 34 -6.52 -3.42 15.75
N GLY A 35 -6.17 -2.48 16.62
CA GLY A 35 -5.04 -1.58 16.39
C GLY A 35 -3.69 -2.28 16.26
N MET A 36 -3.54 -3.47 16.88
CA MET A 36 -2.34 -4.28 16.71
C MET A 36 -2.25 -4.82 15.29
N CYS A 37 -3.39 -5.23 14.72
CA CYS A 37 -3.49 -5.65 13.32
C CYS A 37 -3.16 -4.48 12.37
N GLU A 38 -3.66 -3.29 12.69
CA GLU A 38 -3.38 -2.08 11.91
C GLU A 38 -1.88 -1.86 11.75
N LYS A 39 -1.13 -1.91 12.85
CA LYS A 39 0.32 -1.70 12.82
C LYS A 39 1.02 -2.73 11.94
N THR A 40 0.66 -4.00 12.08
CA THR A 40 1.27 -5.10 11.33
C THR A 40 0.92 -5.00 9.83
N ILE A 41 -0.33 -4.70 9.52
CA ILE A 41 -0.80 -4.54 8.13
C ILE A 41 -0.07 -3.37 7.46
N GLU A 42 -0.03 -2.22 8.14
CA GLU A 42 0.63 -1.03 7.58
C GLU A 42 2.12 -1.24 7.39
N LYS A 43 2.78 -1.89 8.36
CA LYS A 43 4.20 -2.22 8.27
C LYS A 43 4.49 -3.14 7.07
N ALA A 44 3.62 -4.13 6.86
CA ALA A 44 3.76 -5.04 5.72
C ALA A 44 3.65 -4.29 4.39
N ALA A 45 2.65 -3.41 4.27
CA ALA A 45 2.48 -2.59 3.08
C ALA A 45 3.69 -1.67 2.85
N LEU A 46 4.18 -1.03 3.91
CA LEU A 46 5.32 -0.13 3.83
C LEU A 46 6.65 -0.85 3.50
N SER A 47 6.71 -2.16 3.74
CA SER A 47 7.91 -2.96 3.42
C SER A 47 8.10 -3.15 1.92
N VAL A 48 7.07 -2.92 1.12
CA VAL A 48 7.16 -3.02 -0.34
C VAL A 48 7.87 -1.79 -0.90
N ASP A 49 8.95 -2.02 -1.64
CA ASP A 49 9.69 -0.91 -2.24
C ASP A 49 8.79 -0.13 -3.19
N GLY A 50 8.75 1.19 -3.02
CA GLY A 50 7.88 2.06 -3.80
C GLY A 50 6.61 2.49 -3.08
N VAL A 51 6.25 1.87 -1.96
CA VAL A 51 5.13 2.31 -1.13
C VAL A 51 5.57 3.49 -0.27
N LYS A 52 4.83 4.58 -0.36
CA LYS A 52 5.11 5.82 0.37
C LYS A 52 4.33 5.95 1.67
N SER A 53 3.08 5.50 1.67
CA SER A 53 2.22 5.56 2.86
C SER A 53 1.20 4.45 2.82
N ALA A 54 0.74 4.04 3.99
CA ALA A 54 -0.28 3.02 4.16
C ALA A 54 -1.07 3.33 5.42
N ASP A 55 -2.40 3.37 5.29
CA ASP A 55 -3.31 3.67 6.39
C ASP A 55 -4.50 2.71 6.33
N TRP A 56 -4.60 1.84 7.35
CA TRP A 56 -5.68 0.86 7.46
C TRP A 56 -6.70 1.29 8.50
N ASN A 57 -7.97 1.26 8.14
CA ASN A 57 -9.07 1.62 9.03
C ASN A 57 -9.72 0.35 9.58
N LYS A 58 -9.68 0.17 10.90
CA LYS A 58 -10.23 -1.03 11.56
C LYS A 58 -11.74 -1.13 11.48
N GLU A 59 -12.45 -0.05 11.27
CA GLU A 59 -13.90 -0.04 11.17
C GLU A 59 -14.37 -0.43 9.79
N THR A 60 -13.80 0.17 8.75
CA THR A 60 -14.16 -0.11 7.37
C THR A 60 -13.40 -1.29 6.79
N LYS A 61 -12.28 -1.69 7.41
CA LYS A 61 -11.34 -2.71 6.91
C LYS A 61 -10.64 -2.29 5.62
N MET A 62 -10.70 -1.03 5.25
CA MET A 62 -10.05 -0.53 4.05
C MET A 62 -8.66 0.00 4.36
N ILE A 63 -7.71 -0.31 3.50
CA ILE A 63 -6.37 0.30 3.53
C ILE A 63 -6.26 1.29 2.38
N GLU A 64 -5.67 2.43 2.66
CA GLU A 64 -5.31 3.42 1.65
C GLU A 64 -3.81 3.42 1.47
N VAL A 65 -3.35 3.10 0.26
CA VAL A 65 -1.92 2.97 -0.03
C VAL A 65 -1.52 3.94 -1.13
N THR A 66 -0.49 4.74 -0.86
CA THR A 66 0.12 5.62 -1.86
C THR A 66 1.46 5.02 -2.27
N PHE A 67 1.67 4.87 -3.56
CA PHE A 67 2.84 4.17 -4.08
C PHE A 67 3.31 4.76 -5.40
N SER A 68 4.56 4.47 -5.76
CA SER A 68 5.14 4.85 -7.04
C SER A 68 4.84 3.76 -8.07
N GLU A 69 4.09 4.10 -9.12
CA GLU A 69 3.73 3.15 -10.18
C GLU A 69 4.94 2.62 -10.94
N SER A 70 6.03 3.38 -10.96
CA SER A 70 7.26 2.94 -11.63
C SER A 70 8.03 1.90 -10.84
N LYS A 71 7.76 1.75 -9.53
CA LYS A 71 8.50 0.84 -8.65
C LYS A 71 7.70 -0.39 -8.24
N THR A 72 6.39 -0.26 -8.11
CA THR A 72 5.56 -1.35 -7.60
C THR A 72 4.13 -1.27 -8.14
N ASN A 73 3.32 -2.24 -7.74
CA ASN A 73 1.89 -2.29 -8.06
C ASN A 73 1.13 -2.83 -6.86
N MET A 74 -0.21 -2.76 -6.91
CA MET A 74 -1.05 -3.19 -5.79
C MET A 74 -0.95 -4.67 -5.50
N ASP A 75 -0.74 -5.51 -6.51
CA ASP A 75 -0.63 -6.95 -6.30
C ASP A 75 0.50 -7.29 -5.33
N LYS A 76 1.64 -6.63 -5.45
CA LYS A 76 2.78 -6.81 -4.53
C LYS A 76 2.45 -6.41 -3.11
N VAL A 77 1.64 -5.37 -2.94
CA VAL A 77 1.18 -4.92 -1.61
C VAL A 77 0.23 -5.95 -1.00
N HIS A 78 -0.72 -6.47 -1.78
CA HIS A 78 -1.60 -7.55 -1.34
C HIS A 78 -0.81 -8.77 -0.88
N ILE A 79 0.18 -9.18 -1.66
CA ILE A 79 1.04 -10.34 -1.33
C ILE A 79 1.79 -10.11 -0.03
N ALA A 80 2.37 -8.92 0.17
CA ALA A 80 3.13 -8.60 1.37
C ALA A 80 2.24 -8.67 2.63
N ILE A 81 1.01 -8.18 2.54
CA ILE A 81 0.05 -8.21 3.63
C ILE A 81 -0.39 -9.65 3.93
N ALA A 82 -0.66 -10.43 2.89
CA ALA A 82 -1.03 -11.84 3.05
C ALA A 82 0.09 -12.65 3.70
N LYS A 83 1.33 -12.36 3.39
CA LYS A 83 2.49 -13.05 3.97
C LYS A 83 2.59 -12.92 5.49
N VAL A 84 2.07 -11.86 6.06
CA VAL A 84 2.10 -11.66 7.51
C VAL A 84 0.80 -12.12 8.19
N GLY A 85 -0.11 -12.77 7.47
CA GLY A 85 -1.26 -13.46 8.01
C GLY A 85 -2.62 -12.82 7.78
N TYR A 86 -2.71 -11.73 7.01
CA TYR A 86 -3.96 -11.02 6.78
C TYR A 86 -4.47 -11.22 5.35
N ASP A 87 -5.69 -11.72 5.24
CA ASP A 87 -6.33 -11.88 3.93
C ASP A 87 -6.67 -10.51 3.34
N THR A 88 -6.45 -10.37 2.05
CA THR A 88 -6.93 -9.21 1.30
C THR A 88 -8.02 -9.66 0.33
N GLU A 89 -8.69 -8.73 -0.32
CA GLU A 89 -9.70 -9.07 -1.33
C GLU A 89 -9.13 -9.82 -2.54
N MET A 90 -7.80 -9.76 -2.75
CA MET A 90 -7.13 -10.40 -3.89
C MET A 90 -6.30 -11.62 -3.50
N HIS A 91 -5.78 -11.69 -2.28
CA HIS A 91 -4.87 -12.74 -1.83
C HIS A 91 -5.23 -13.24 -0.45
N LYS A 92 -5.16 -14.55 -0.26
CA LYS A 92 -5.36 -15.18 1.05
C LYS A 92 -4.02 -15.45 1.72
N ALA A 93 -3.98 -15.22 3.03
CA ALA A 93 -2.86 -15.64 3.86
C ALA A 93 -2.86 -17.17 3.97
N LYS A 94 -1.68 -17.77 4.14
CA LYS A 94 -1.58 -19.20 4.42
C LYS A 94 -2.15 -19.47 5.80
N ASP A 95 -2.86 -20.59 5.93
CA ASP A 95 -3.50 -20.99 7.20
C ASP A 95 -2.49 -21.04 8.34
N GLU A 96 -1.30 -21.60 8.10
CA GLU A 96 -0.26 -21.71 9.12
C GLU A 96 0.22 -20.35 9.62
N VAL A 97 0.25 -19.33 8.75
CA VAL A 97 0.65 -17.97 9.13
C VAL A 97 -0.48 -17.29 9.93
N TYR A 98 -1.72 -17.43 9.45
CA TYR A 98 -2.89 -16.93 10.17
C TYR A 98 -2.97 -17.53 11.58
N ASN A 99 -2.74 -18.84 11.71
CA ASN A 99 -2.83 -19.54 12.99
C ASN A 99 -1.80 -19.07 14.00
N LYS A 100 -0.72 -18.45 13.57
CA LYS A 100 0.31 -17.88 14.45
C LYS A 100 0.01 -16.46 14.91
N LEU A 101 -1.04 -15.83 14.41
CA LEU A 101 -1.41 -14.48 14.84
C LEU A 101 -1.81 -14.48 16.32
N PRO A 102 -1.57 -13.36 17.05
CA PRO A 102 -2.11 -13.21 18.39
C PRO A 102 -3.63 -13.37 18.38
N GLY A 103 -4.21 -13.85 19.48
CA GLY A 103 -5.65 -14.08 19.57
C GLY A 103 -6.49 -12.88 19.20
N CYS A 104 -6.07 -11.67 19.59
CA CYS A 104 -6.77 -10.43 19.25
C CYS A 104 -6.74 -10.11 17.75
N CYS A 105 -5.83 -10.73 17.01
CA CYS A 105 -5.68 -10.52 15.55
C CYS A 105 -6.29 -11.65 14.73
N LYS A 106 -6.87 -12.67 15.36
CA LYS A 106 -7.56 -13.75 14.64
C LYS A 106 -8.94 -13.28 14.23
N TYR A 107 -8.98 -12.63 13.11
CA TYR A 107 -10.20 -12.10 12.49
C TYR A 107 -11.01 -13.22 11.82
N ASP A 108 -12.30 -12.95 11.54
CA ASP A 108 -13.13 -13.87 10.78
C ASP A 108 -12.69 -13.84 9.31
N ARG A 109 -12.20 -14.97 8.83
CA ARG A 109 -11.68 -15.07 7.47
C ARG A 109 -12.82 -15.15 6.45
N PRO A 110 -12.66 -14.49 5.29
CA PRO A 110 -13.64 -14.63 4.21
C PRO A 110 -13.58 -16.04 3.62
N GLU A 111 -14.69 -16.50 3.09
CA GLU A 111 -14.79 -17.80 2.41
C GLU A 111 -14.18 -17.78 1.02
#